data_71ab2bfb194502b0eb41f26a0c38f4ba
#
_entry.id   71ab2bfb194502b0eb41f26a0c38f4ba
#
_cell.length_a   1.000
_cell.length_b   1.000
_cell.length_c   1.000
_cell.angle_alpha   90.00
_cell.angle_beta   90.00
_cell.angle_gamma   90.00
#
_symmetry.space_group_name_H-M   'P 1'
#
loop_
_entity.id
_entity.type
_entity.pdbx_description
1 polymer ?
#
loop_
_entity_poly.entity_id
_entity_poly.type
_entity_poly.pdbx_seq_one_letter_code
_entity_poly.pdbx_strand_id
1 'polypeptide(L)' 'MNLDDDVKKIFFETFPLLTESDFDWEKTQNNYEDSDSFAQMKLITLTEAKYDIIFTDDEITSINSAKSLLEITKSKL' A
#
# COMPACT_ATOMS: atom_id res chain seq x y z
N MET A 1 14.68 -11.16 -0.27
CA MET A 1 13.57 -10.30 0.15
C MET A 1 12.45 -10.40 -0.85
N ASN A 2 11.24 -10.40 -0.35
CA ASN A 2 10.05 -10.61 -1.17
C ASN A 2 9.25 -9.31 -1.24
N LEU A 3 8.87 -8.91 -2.44
CA LEU A 3 8.09 -7.69 -2.64
C LEU A 3 6.77 -7.74 -1.88
N ASP A 4 6.14 -8.92 -1.85
CA ASP A 4 4.89 -9.12 -1.10
C ASP A 4 5.07 -8.79 0.38
N ASP A 5 6.14 -9.27 0.98
CA ASP A 5 6.43 -9.02 2.40
C ASP A 5 6.69 -7.53 2.65
N ASP A 6 7.36 -6.88 1.72
CA ASP A 6 7.68 -5.45 1.85
C ASP A 6 6.40 -4.60 1.79
N VAL A 7 5.51 -4.90 0.87
CA VAL A 7 4.23 -4.18 0.75
C VAL A 7 3.38 -4.42 1.99
N LYS A 8 3.33 -5.65 2.47
CA LYS A 8 2.61 -5.99 3.69
C LYS A 8 3.14 -5.19 4.88
N LYS A 9 4.45 -5.10 5.00
CA LYS A 9 5.10 -4.34 6.07
C LYS A 9 4.75 -2.85 5.99
N ILE A 10 4.72 -2.30 4.78
CA ILE A 10 4.33 -0.91 4.58
C ILE A 10 2.90 -0.67 5.07
N PHE A 11 2.00 -1.62 4.81
CA PHE A 11 0.62 -1.53 5.30
C PHE A 11 0.57 -1.53 6.82
N PHE A 12 1.34 -2.40 7.48
CA PHE A 12 1.38 -2.41 8.94
C PHE A 12 1.95 -1.13 9.52
N GLU A 13 2.92 -0.52 8.86
CA GLU A 13 3.47 0.77 9.29
C GLU A 13 2.47 1.91 9.11
N THR A 14 1.65 1.84 8.07
CA THR A 14 0.64 2.87 7.78
C THR A 14 -0.57 2.74 8.70
N PHE A 15 -0.96 1.52 9.00
CA PHE A 15 -2.14 1.22 9.82
C PHE A 15 -1.69 0.50 11.09
N PRO A 16 -1.28 1.24 12.12
CA PRO A 16 -0.68 0.60 13.32
C PRO A 16 -1.62 -0.32 14.08
N LEU A 17 -2.93 -0.18 13.89
CA LEU A 17 -3.91 -1.06 14.54
C LEU A 17 -4.22 -2.31 13.71
N LEU A 18 -3.67 -2.40 12.51
CA LEU A 18 -3.89 -3.55 11.64
C LEU A 18 -3.11 -4.75 12.17
N THR A 19 -3.78 -5.89 12.29
CA THR A 19 -3.15 -7.15 12.70
C THR A 19 -3.00 -8.06 11.49
N GLU A 20 -2.19 -9.12 11.63
CA GLU A 20 -2.03 -10.10 10.55
C GLU A 20 -3.35 -10.78 10.19
N SER A 21 -4.21 -11.01 11.18
CA SER A 21 -5.51 -11.63 10.92
C SER A 21 -6.43 -10.72 10.12
N ASP A 22 -6.26 -9.42 10.26
CA ASP A 22 -7.10 -8.44 9.57
C ASP A 22 -6.57 -8.08 8.19
N PHE A 23 -5.32 -8.40 7.91
CA PHE A 23 -4.70 -8.07 6.63
C PHE A 23 -5.25 -8.97 5.52
N ASP A 24 -5.69 -8.35 4.44
CA ASP A 24 -6.21 -9.05 3.27
C ASP A 24 -5.75 -8.31 2.02
N TRP A 25 -5.12 -9.03 1.11
CA TRP A 25 -4.60 -8.45 -0.13
C TRP A 25 -5.69 -7.83 -0.99
N GLU A 26 -6.90 -8.38 -0.96
CA GLU A 26 -8.00 -7.93 -1.80
C GLU A 26 -8.92 -6.93 -1.09
N LYS A 27 -8.72 -6.72 0.21
CA LYS A 27 -9.52 -5.77 0.97
C LYS A 27 -9.19 -4.35 0.54
N THR A 28 -10.22 -3.59 0.15
CA THR A 28 -10.01 -2.21 -0.27
C THR A 28 -9.68 -1.33 0.93
N GLN A 29 -9.02 -0.21 0.69
CA GLN A 29 -8.66 0.72 1.75
C GLN A 29 -9.88 1.26 2.49
N ASN A 30 -11.01 1.36 1.82
CA ASN A 30 -12.25 1.84 2.45
C ASN A 30 -12.76 0.92 3.55
N ASN A 31 -12.26 -0.31 3.60
CA ASN A 31 -12.64 -1.29 4.62
C ASN A 31 -11.75 -1.26 5.85
N TYR A 32 -10.71 -0.42 5.86
CA TYR A 32 -9.85 -0.23 7.02
C TYR A 32 -10.30 1.01 7.79
N GLU A 33 -10.32 0.92 9.12
CA GLU A 33 -10.80 2.00 9.97
C GLU A 33 -10.03 3.30 9.80
N ASP A 34 -8.73 3.21 9.61
CA ASP A 34 -7.86 4.38 9.50
C ASP A 34 -7.63 4.81 8.06
N SER A 35 -8.43 4.26 7.13
CA SER A 35 -8.26 4.55 5.72
C SER A 35 -8.84 5.91 5.36
N ASP A 36 -7.97 6.84 5.03
CA ASP A 36 -8.33 8.16 4.55
C ASP A 36 -7.27 8.62 3.55
N SER A 37 -7.41 9.86 3.06
CA SER A 37 -6.47 10.41 2.07
C SER A 37 -5.05 10.49 2.63
N PHE A 38 -4.93 10.79 3.89
CA PHE A 38 -3.62 10.90 4.54
C PHE A 38 -2.94 9.53 4.61
N ALA A 39 -3.69 8.49 4.97
CA ALA A 39 -3.15 7.13 5.02
C ALA A 39 -2.72 6.67 3.64
N GLN A 40 -3.50 6.97 2.61
CA GLN A 40 -3.15 6.63 1.24
C GLN A 40 -1.86 7.32 0.81
N MET A 41 -1.70 8.60 1.11
CA MET A 41 -0.47 9.32 0.79
C MET A 41 0.72 8.74 1.54
N LYS A 42 0.53 8.30 2.76
CA LYS A 42 1.60 7.67 3.53
C LYS A 42 2.03 6.35 2.89
N LEU A 43 1.08 5.53 2.46
CA LEU A 43 1.39 4.29 1.74
C LEU A 43 2.23 4.58 0.49
N ILE A 44 1.81 5.55 -0.30
CA ILE A 44 2.50 5.95 -1.52
C ILE A 44 3.92 6.43 -1.20
N THR A 45 4.04 7.33 -0.24
CA THR A 45 5.33 7.92 0.13
C THR A 45 6.31 6.86 0.61
N LEU A 46 5.85 5.95 1.47
CA LEU A 46 6.70 4.89 1.99
C LEU A 46 7.16 3.95 0.87
N THR A 47 6.26 3.62 -0.05
CA THR A 47 6.59 2.74 -1.17
C THR A 47 7.58 3.40 -2.12
N GLU A 48 7.37 4.67 -2.44
CA GLU A 48 8.28 5.42 -3.31
C GLU A 48 9.67 5.51 -2.70
N ALA A 49 9.74 5.77 -1.40
CA ALA A 49 11.02 5.88 -0.71
C ALA A 49 11.75 4.53 -0.66
N LYS A 50 11.01 3.46 -0.44
CA LYS A 50 11.60 2.13 -0.31
C LYS A 50 12.18 1.61 -1.61
N TYR A 51 11.50 1.87 -2.72
CA TYR A 51 11.89 1.32 -4.03
C TYR A 51 12.47 2.34 -5.00
N ASP A 52 12.56 3.59 -4.56
CA ASP A 52 13.08 4.68 -5.38
C ASP A 52 12.30 4.80 -6.70
N ILE A 53 10.98 4.79 -6.59
CA ILE A 53 10.06 4.92 -7.73
C ILE A 53 9.12 6.09 -7.49
N ILE A 54 8.43 6.50 -8.55
CA ILE A 54 7.45 7.60 -8.48
C ILE A 54 6.14 7.12 -9.10
N PHE A 55 5.04 7.29 -8.38
CA PHE A 55 3.71 6.97 -8.89
C PHE A 55 3.11 8.19 -9.57
N THR A 56 2.43 7.95 -10.69
CA THR A 56 1.65 8.98 -11.37
C THR A 56 0.32 9.19 -10.66
N ASP A 57 -0.36 10.30 -10.96
CA ASP A 57 -1.67 10.57 -10.38
C ASP A 57 -2.67 9.47 -10.72
N ASP A 58 -2.64 8.97 -11.95
CA ASP A 58 -3.51 7.87 -12.37
C ASP A 58 -3.24 6.61 -11.56
N GLU A 59 -1.97 6.31 -11.31
CA GLU A 59 -1.59 5.14 -10.52
C GLU A 59 -2.05 5.27 -9.08
N ILE A 60 -1.88 6.45 -8.50
CA ILE A 60 -2.31 6.72 -7.13
C ILE A 60 -3.83 6.52 -7.00
N THR A 61 -4.58 7.01 -7.96
CA THR A 61 -6.03 6.87 -7.98
C THR A 61 -6.46 5.40 -8.11
N SER A 62 -5.66 4.59 -8.80
CA SER A 62 -5.95 3.18 -9.01
C SER A 62 -5.62 2.31 -7.81
N ILE A 63 -4.82 2.79 -6.88
CA ILE A 63 -4.42 2.01 -5.70
C ILE A 63 -5.54 2.04 -4.68
N ASN A 64 -6.25 0.92 -4.54
CA ASN A 64 -7.35 0.80 -3.59
C ASN A 64 -7.23 -0.42 -2.66
N SER A 65 -6.17 -1.20 -2.80
CA SER A 65 -5.95 -2.38 -1.96
C SER A 65 -4.45 -2.69 -1.95
N ALA A 66 -4.04 -3.57 -1.06
CA ALA A 66 -2.65 -4.02 -1.00
C ALA A 66 -2.25 -4.70 -2.30
N LYS A 67 -3.17 -5.46 -2.90
CA LYS A 67 -2.93 -6.12 -4.16
C LYS A 67 -2.66 -5.12 -5.28
N SER A 68 -3.46 -4.05 -5.37
CA SER A 68 -3.26 -2.99 -6.36
C SER A 68 -1.91 -2.33 -6.19
N LEU A 69 -1.54 -2.00 -4.96
CA LEU A 69 -0.25 -1.39 -4.67
C LEU A 69 0.90 -2.32 -5.08
N LEU A 70 0.77 -3.60 -4.75
CA LEU A 70 1.78 -4.59 -5.12
C LEU A 70 1.95 -4.68 -6.64
N GLU A 71 0.85 -4.78 -7.37
CA GLU A 71 0.89 -4.93 -8.82
C GLU A 71 1.51 -3.71 -9.52
N ILE A 72 1.12 -2.51 -9.10
CA ILE A 72 1.66 -1.29 -9.69
C ILE A 72 3.13 -1.14 -9.35
N THR A 73 3.51 -1.41 -8.11
CA THR A 73 4.91 -1.35 -7.69
C THR A 73 5.74 -2.35 -8.50
N LYS A 74 5.23 -3.55 -8.67
CA LYS A 74 5.91 -4.60 -9.39
C LYS A 74 6.13 -4.21 -10.86
N SER A 75 5.20 -3.51 -11.46
CA SER A 75 5.33 -3.07 -12.86
C SER A 75 6.39 -1.99 -13.05
N LYS A 76 6.78 -1.31 -11.98
CA LYS A 76 7.80 -0.26 -12.02
C LYS A 76 9.20 -0.77 -11.72
N LEU A 77 9.33 -1.98 -11.25
CA LEU A 77 10.62 -2.60 -10.93
C LEU A 77 11.17 -3.47 -12.11
#